data_77b1d367e87af375e6791847dca638f5
#
_entry.id   77b1d367e87af375e6791847dca638f5
#
_cell.length_a   1.000
_cell.length_b   1.000
_cell.length_c   1.000
_cell.angle_alpha   90.00
_cell.angle_beta   90.00
_cell.angle_gamma   90.00
#
_symmetry.space_group_name_H-M   'P 1'
#
loop_
_entity.id
_entity.type
_entity.pdbx_description
1 polymer ?
#
loop_
_entity_poly.entity_id
_entity_poly.type
_entity_poly.pdbx_seq_one_letter_code
_entity_poly.pdbx_strand_id
1 'polypeptide(L)' 'MTIKKGLDGRYFLVTKNPFSDSDSENCVVHTERSFDKMIEYCKTMFAESYRKGEIKTA' A
#
# COMPACT_ATOMS: atom_id res chain seq x y z
N MET A 1 1.22 0.70 -6.25
CA MET A 1 0.68 0.72 -4.88
C MET A 1 1.40 1.78 -4.04
N THR A 2 0.74 2.28 -3.04
CA THR A 2 1.29 3.34 -2.21
C THR A 2 1.01 3.05 -0.75
N ILE A 3 2.00 3.27 0.11
CA ILE A 3 1.84 3.18 1.56
C ILE A 3 1.57 4.59 2.07
N LYS A 4 0.42 4.79 2.71
CA LYS A 4 0.02 6.07 3.26
C LYS A 4 -0.09 5.98 4.77
N LYS A 5 0.24 7.07 5.46
CA LYS A 5 0.10 7.15 6.92
C LYS A 5 -1.23 7.81 7.27
N GLY A 6 -2.01 7.13 8.09
CA GLY A 6 -3.27 7.65 8.59
C GLY A 6 -3.07 8.61 9.77
N LEU A 7 -4.13 9.32 10.12
CA LEU A 7 -4.11 10.29 11.23
C LEU A 7 -3.94 9.63 12.59
N ASP A 8 -4.33 8.37 12.70
CA ASP A 8 -4.25 7.61 13.96
C ASP A 8 -2.93 6.82 14.10
N GLY A 9 -1.96 7.06 13.23
CA GLY A 9 -0.68 6.40 13.27
C GLY A 9 -0.63 5.05 12.56
N ARG A 10 -1.73 4.65 11.92
CA ARG A 10 -1.74 3.43 11.12
C ARG A 10 -1.22 3.70 9.73
N TYR A 11 -0.70 2.64 9.12
CA TYR A 11 -0.27 2.68 7.73
C TYR A 11 -1.24 1.90 6.88
N PHE A 12 -1.53 2.42 5.69
CA PHE A 12 -2.46 1.81 4.74
C PHE A 12 -1.74 1.54 3.44
N LEU A 13 -1.82 0.30 2.97
CA LEU A 13 -1.37 -0.05 1.64
C LEU A 13 -2.56 0.12 0.70
N VAL A 14 -2.46 1.05 -0.23
CA VAL A 14 -3.56 1.33 -1.16
C VAL A 14 -3.13 1.09 -2.59
N THR A 15 -4.08 0.67 -3.40
CA THR A 15 -3.88 0.53 -4.84
C THR A 15 -5.08 1.11 -5.57
N LYS A 16 -4.87 1.44 -6.83
CA LYS A 16 -5.95 1.96 -7.67
C LYS A 16 -6.97 0.84 -7.93
N ASN A 17 -8.25 1.16 -7.79
CA ASN A 17 -9.31 0.20 -8.07
C ASN A 17 -9.37 -0.07 -9.58
N PRO A 18 -9.09 -1.32 -10.03
CA PRO A 18 -9.08 -1.64 -11.45
C PRO A 18 -10.46 -1.62 -12.10
N PHE A 19 -11.50 -1.66 -11.29
CA PHE A 19 -12.88 -1.65 -11.78
C PHE A 19 -13.50 -0.26 -11.79
N SER A 20 -12.75 0.76 -11.42
CA SER A 20 -13.23 2.14 -11.38
C SER A 20 -12.63 2.94 -12.52
N ASP A 21 -13.46 3.79 -13.12
CA ASP A 21 -13.02 4.74 -14.16
C ASP A 21 -12.42 6.00 -13.56
N SER A 22 -12.52 6.16 -12.24
CA SER A 22 -12.00 7.34 -11.54
C SER A 22 -10.55 7.13 -11.11
N ASP A 23 -9.68 8.07 -11.48
CA ASP A 23 -8.27 8.02 -11.10
C ASP A 23 -8.04 8.30 -9.62
N SER A 24 -9.04 8.87 -8.94
CA SER A 24 -8.94 9.21 -7.53
C SER A 24 -9.41 8.10 -6.60
N GLU A 25 -9.98 7.02 -7.15
CA GLU A 25 -10.53 5.94 -6.33
C GLU A 25 -9.46 4.91 -6.01
N ASN A 26 -9.23 4.71 -4.71
CA ASN A 26 -8.23 3.78 -4.21
C ASN A 26 -8.88 2.73 -3.33
N CYS A 27 -8.34 1.50 -3.38
CA CYS A 27 -8.74 0.41 -2.51
C CYS A 27 -7.66 0.17 -1.47
N VAL A 28 -8.07 0.03 -0.20
CA VAL A 28 -7.14 -0.35 0.87
C VAL A 28 -6.93 -1.87 0.78
N VAL A 29 -5.68 -2.26 0.55
CA VAL A 29 -5.30 -3.65 0.43
C VAL A 29 -4.99 -4.25 1.79
N HIS A 30 -4.31 -3.48 2.64
CA HIS A 30 -3.84 -3.97 3.94
C HIS A 30 -3.57 -2.79 4.86
N THR A 31 -3.69 -3.02 6.17
CA THR A 31 -3.37 -2.01 7.18
C THR A 31 -2.42 -2.61 8.21
N GLU A 32 -1.48 -1.79 8.70
CA GLU A 32 -0.54 -2.17 9.76
C GLU A 32 -0.29 -0.99 10.67
N ARG A 33 0.00 -1.28 11.94
CA ARG A 33 0.33 -0.23 12.90
C ARG A 33 1.80 0.16 12.86
N SER A 34 2.65 -0.71 12.31
CA SER A 34 4.09 -0.48 12.22
C SER A 34 4.51 -0.39 10.75
N PHE A 35 5.34 0.60 10.44
CA PHE A 35 5.89 0.74 9.10
C PHE A 35 6.75 -0.47 8.73
N ASP A 36 7.54 -0.99 9.68
CA ASP A 36 8.37 -2.16 9.45
C ASP A 36 7.53 -3.39 9.08
N LYS A 37 6.41 -3.58 9.76
CA LYS A 37 5.51 -4.68 9.45
C LYS A 37 4.85 -4.50 8.09
N MET A 38 4.52 -3.27 7.72
CA MET A 38 3.96 -2.99 6.40
C MET A 38 4.95 -3.33 5.30
N ILE A 39 6.22 -2.95 5.47
CA ILE A 39 7.27 -3.27 4.51
C ILE A 39 7.46 -4.78 4.41
N GLU A 40 7.46 -5.47 5.53
CA GLU A 40 7.59 -6.92 5.55
C GLU A 40 6.43 -7.60 4.84
N TYR A 41 5.22 -7.11 5.05
CA TYR A 41 4.04 -7.60 4.33
C TYR A 41 4.21 -7.42 2.82
N CYS A 42 4.66 -6.24 2.39
CA CYS A 42 4.88 -5.98 0.97
C CYS A 42 5.95 -6.89 0.38
N LYS A 43 7.03 -7.12 1.11
CA LYS A 43 8.10 -8.02 0.67
C LYS A 43 7.64 -9.46 0.51
N THR A 44 6.68 -9.88 1.33
CA THR A 44 6.18 -11.25 1.34
C THR A 44 5.08 -11.44 0.31
N MET A 45 4.07 -10.59 0.34
CA MET A 45 2.87 -10.76 -0.47
C MET A 45 2.99 -10.14 -1.87
N PHE A 46 3.81 -9.10 -2.00
CA PHE A 46 4.01 -8.38 -3.24
C PHE A 46 5.49 -8.23 -3.55
N ALA A 47 6.22 -9.35 -3.40
CA ALA A 47 7.68 -9.36 -3.54
C ALA A 47 8.15 -8.81 -4.89
N GLU A 48 7.47 -9.18 -5.96
CA GLU A 48 7.84 -8.74 -7.30
C GLU A 48 7.63 -7.25 -7.49
N SER A 49 6.48 -6.75 -7.08
CA SER A 49 6.18 -5.31 -7.14
C SER A 49 7.12 -4.51 -6.25
N TYR A 50 7.45 -5.05 -5.10
CA TYR A 50 8.40 -4.39 -4.19
C TYR A 50 9.78 -4.28 -4.82
N ARG A 51 10.27 -5.37 -5.44
CA ARG A 51 11.58 -5.37 -6.10
C ARG A 51 11.64 -4.40 -7.28
N LYS A 52 10.54 -4.27 -8.00
CA LYS A 52 10.48 -3.37 -9.16
C LYS A 52 10.31 -1.90 -8.79
N GLY A 53 10.15 -1.61 -7.49
CA GLY A 53 9.94 -0.24 -7.04
C GLY A 53 8.55 0.29 -7.32
N GLU A 54 7.57 -0.58 -7.49
CA GLU A 54 6.19 -0.19 -7.77
C GLU A 54 5.41 0.18 -6.50
N ILE A 55 5.96 -0.12 -5.32
CA ILE A 55 5.36 0.23 -4.04
C ILE A 55 6.07 1.45 -3.49
N LYS A 56 5.36 2.57 -3.41
CA LYS A 56 5.91 3.86 -3.00
C LYS A 56 5.37 4.24 -1.62
N THR A 57 6.15 5.03 -0.90
CA THR A 57 5.73 5.62 0.37
C THR A 57 5.36 7.07 0.13
N ALA A 58 4.13 7.42 0.52
CA ALA A 58 3.64 8.78 0.37
C ALA A 58 3.81 9.57 1.66
#